data_4199898c88ff4093ed69e41205288923
#
_entry.id   4199898c88ff4093ed69e41205288923
#
_cell.length_a   1.000
_cell.length_b   1.000
_cell.length_c   1.000
_cell.angle_alpha   90.00
_cell.angle_beta   90.00
_cell.angle_gamma   90.00
#
_symmetry.space_group_name_H-M   'P 1'
#
loop_
_entity.id
_entity.type
_entity.pdbx_description
1 polymer ?
#
loop_
_entity_poly.entity_id
_entity_poly.type
_entity_poly.pdbx_seq_one_letter_code
_entity_poly.pdbx_strand_id
1 'polypeptide(L)'
;MCGLPADAIHVELGKAIKPDLVDNTLATGKYDVMTYVHNETSTGVMNPLGEIAQVMKKYPDVMFLVDMVSSMSSVKIEVDDLGIDVALASVQKGWALPPGFSVCSVSERTLDISAKCINKGLYFDFLVLEKYAKRSQTPSTPSIPHMYGLKRQLERIFAEGIENRFQRHRDLADRVRVWALDRMGLFPELGYESATLTCVENTRGIDITDFQNRLLEKGYMISGGYGPLKEKTFRISHMGDIMLTDIEELLSVIDETLNEMN
;
A
#
# COMPACT_ATOMS: atom_id res chain seq x y z
N MET A 1 -15.75 -11.00 -8.24
CA MET A 1 -16.05 -9.75 -8.97
C MET A 1 -17.48 -9.35 -8.67
N CYS A 2 -17.76 -8.10 -8.41
CA CYS A 2 -19.08 -7.62 -8.00
C CYS A 2 -20.07 -7.46 -9.16
N GLY A 3 -19.69 -7.85 -10.39
CA GLY A 3 -20.56 -7.75 -11.58
C GLY A 3 -20.80 -6.33 -12.11
N LEU A 4 -20.04 -5.34 -11.61
CA LEU A 4 -20.11 -3.98 -12.12
C LEU A 4 -19.21 -3.83 -13.36
N PRO A 5 -19.65 -3.08 -14.40
CA PRO A 5 -18.79 -2.75 -15.52
C PRO A 5 -17.64 -1.86 -15.04
N ALA A 6 -16.43 -2.15 -15.50
CA ALA A 6 -15.25 -1.37 -15.17
C ALA A 6 -14.25 -1.43 -16.31
N ASP A 7 -13.66 -0.28 -16.62
CA ASP A 7 -12.52 -0.18 -17.52
C ASP A 7 -11.25 -0.03 -16.70
N ALA A 8 -10.14 -0.59 -17.18
CA ALA A 8 -8.85 -0.50 -16.49
C ALA A 8 -7.87 0.37 -17.28
N ILE A 9 -7.22 1.29 -16.59
CA ILE A 9 -6.05 1.98 -17.11
C ILE A 9 -4.84 1.05 -16.92
N HIS A 10 -4.23 0.64 -18.01
CA HIS A 10 -3.06 -0.23 -18.01
C HIS A 10 -1.79 0.58 -18.26
N VAL A 11 -0.79 0.32 -17.43
CA VAL A 11 0.59 0.79 -17.62
C VAL A 11 1.54 -0.41 -17.61
N GLU A 12 2.73 -0.23 -18.16
CA GLU A 12 3.79 -1.24 -18.07
C GLU A 12 4.15 -1.49 -16.60
N LEU A 13 4.46 -2.74 -16.25
CA LEU A 13 4.87 -3.10 -14.90
C LEU A 13 6.09 -2.28 -14.46
N GLY A 14 6.04 -1.74 -13.27
CA GLY A 14 7.07 -0.84 -12.75
C GLY A 14 6.87 0.64 -13.09
N LYS A 15 5.93 0.99 -13.97
CA LYS A 15 5.58 2.38 -14.29
C LYS A 15 4.45 2.91 -13.41
N ALA A 16 4.51 4.20 -13.11
CA ALA A 16 3.46 4.88 -12.37
C ALA A 16 2.28 5.29 -13.30
N ILE A 17 1.09 5.30 -12.72
CA ILE A 17 -0.10 5.86 -13.39
C ILE A 17 0.01 7.39 -13.34
N LYS A 18 0.21 8.02 -14.50
CA LYS A 18 0.43 9.45 -14.62
C LYS A 18 -0.88 10.24 -14.62
N PRO A 19 -0.86 11.51 -14.13
CA PRO A 19 -2.04 12.38 -14.11
C PRO A 19 -2.73 12.55 -15.46
N ASP A 20 -1.98 12.74 -16.54
CA ASP A 20 -2.53 12.94 -17.88
C ASP A 20 -3.35 11.73 -18.35
N LEU A 21 -2.93 10.52 -17.97
CA LEU A 21 -3.64 9.30 -18.35
C LEU A 21 -5.01 9.22 -17.65
N VAL A 22 -5.05 9.64 -16.39
CA VAL A 22 -6.29 9.73 -15.61
C VAL A 22 -7.18 10.85 -16.16
N ASP A 23 -6.63 12.03 -16.40
CA ASP A 23 -7.36 13.19 -16.93
C ASP A 23 -8.02 12.87 -18.28
N ASN A 24 -7.27 12.31 -19.21
CA ASN A 24 -7.78 11.90 -20.53
C ASN A 24 -8.90 10.83 -20.42
N THR A 25 -8.78 9.91 -19.45
CA THR A 25 -9.79 8.87 -19.24
C THR A 25 -11.08 9.47 -18.68
N LEU A 26 -10.98 10.30 -17.65
CA LEU A 26 -12.13 10.93 -17.00
C LEU A 26 -12.81 11.99 -17.87
N ALA A 27 -12.06 12.70 -18.74
CA ALA A 27 -12.59 13.66 -19.70
C ALA A 27 -13.62 13.05 -20.68
N THR A 28 -13.68 11.74 -20.81
CA THR A 28 -14.70 11.04 -21.60
C THR A 28 -16.12 11.17 -21.00
N GLY A 29 -16.24 11.53 -19.71
CA GLY A 29 -17.52 11.67 -19.01
C GLY A 29 -18.26 10.35 -18.78
N LYS A 30 -17.58 9.21 -18.84
CA LYS A 30 -18.22 7.87 -18.78
C LYS A 30 -18.22 7.25 -17.37
N TYR A 31 -17.51 7.84 -16.42
CA TYR A 31 -17.22 7.18 -15.15
C TYR A 31 -17.81 7.94 -13.97
N ASP A 32 -18.46 7.22 -13.08
CA ASP A 32 -19.01 7.74 -11.81
C ASP A 32 -18.05 7.50 -10.65
N VAL A 33 -17.13 6.54 -10.80
CA VAL A 33 -16.22 6.11 -9.74
C VAL A 33 -14.84 5.81 -10.34
N MET A 34 -13.81 6.31 -9.70
CA MET A 34 -12.42 5.93 -9.93
C MET A 34 -11.88 5.19 -8.71
N THR A 35 -11.35 3.99 -8.92
CA THR A 35 -10.55 3.26 -7.93
C THR A 35 -9.07 3.42 -8.27
N TYR A 36 -8.25 3.68 -7.26
CA TYR A 36 -6.84 3.97 -7.45
C TYR A 36 -5.99 3.27 -6.38
N VAL A 37 -4.90 2.63 -6.81
CA VAL A 37 -3.92 2.02 -5.91
C VAL A 37 -2.80 3.03 -5.68
N HIS A 38 -2.65 3.51 -4.43
CA HIS A 38 -1.58 4.47 -4.10
C HIS A 38 -0.20 3.81 -4.14
N ASN A 39 -0.07 2.63 -3.54
CA ASN A 39 1.22 1.94 -3.46
C ASN A 39 1.10 0.48 -3.92
N GLU A 40 1.61 0.19 -5.12
CA GLU A 40 1.56 -1.14 -5.71
C GLU A 40 2.67 -2.04 -5.15
N THR A 41 2.27 -3.00 -4.33
CA THR A 41 3.19 -3.89 -3.60
C THR A 41 3.98 -4.82 -4.51
N SER A 42 3.40 -5.23 -5.64
CA SER A 42 4.05 -6.21 -6.54
C SER A 42 5.24 -5.63 -7.28
N THR A 43 5.20 -4.33 -7.57
CA THR A 43 6.22 -3.62 -8.38
C THR A 43 7.05 -2.64 -7.57
N GLY A 44 6.64 -2.30 -6.34
CA GLY A 44 7.30 -1.26 -5.54
C GLY A 44 7.06 0.16 -6.04
N VAL A 45 6.00 0.38 -6.83
CA VAL A 45 5.62 1.70 -7.33
C VAL A 45 4.69 2.38 -6.34
N MET A 46 5.01 3.61 -5.96
CA MET A 46 4.10 4.52 -5.28
C MET A 46 3.60 5.58 -6.27
N ASN A 47 2.34 5.50 -6.61
CA ASN A 47 1.70 6.37 -7.58
C ASN A 47 1.54 7.81 -7.02
N PRO A 48 1.58 8.87 -7.86
CA PRO A 48 1.58 10.27 -7.44
C PRO A 48 0.20 10.74 -6.96
N LEU A 49 -0.22 10.30 -5.77
CA LEU A 49 -1.56 10.54 -5.22
C LEU A 49 -1.93 12.03 -5.18
N GLY A 50 -1.00 12.90 -4.81
CA GLY A 50 -1.24 14.34 -4.75
C GLY A 50 -1.56 14.95 -6.12
N GLU A 51 -0.84 14.54 -7.15
CA GLU A 51 -1.07 15.01 -8.53
C GLU A 51 -2.39 14.46 -9.08
N ILE A 52 -2.70 13.18 -8.79
CA ILE A 52 -3.99 12.58 -9.16
C ILE A 52 -5.15 13.29 -8.46
N ALA A 53 -5.01 13.63 -7.19
CA ALA A 53 -6.02 14.41 -6.46
C ALA A 53 -6.29 15.78 -7.11
N GLN A 54 -5.28 16.45 -7.68
CA GLN A 54 -5.50 17.68 -8.46
C GLN A 54 -6.29 17.43 -9.74
N VAL A 55 -6.06 16.29 -10.41
CA VAL A 55 -6.89 15.89 -11.56
C VAL A 55 -8.32 15.65 -11.13
N MET A 56 -8.53 14.91 -10.03
CA MET A 56 -9.87 14.60 -9.52
C MET A 56 -10.72 15.85 -9.20
N LYS A 57 -10.10 16.95 -8.80
CA LYS A 57 -10.80 18.22 -8.57
C LYS A 57 -11.50 18.79 -9.81
N LYS A 58 -11.08 18.38 -11.03
CA LYS A 58 -11.74 18.75 -12.28
C LYS A 58 -13.03 17.95 -12.51
N TYR A 59 -13.19 16.82 -11.83
CA TYR A 59 -14.29 15.86 -12.01
C TYR A 59 -15.02 15.63 -10.68
N PRO A 60 -15.68 16.69 -10.14
CA PRO A 60 -16.28 16.63 -8.79
C PRO A 60 -17.42 15.61 -8.67
N ASP A 61 -18.02 15.17 -9.79
CA ASP A 61 -19.07 14.16 -9.78
C ASP A 61 -18.54 12.73 -9.74
N VAL A 62 -17.25 12.52 -10.00
CA VAL A 62 -16.60 11.19 -9.93
C VAL A 62 -16.15 10.91 -8.52
N MET A 63 -16.54 9.75 -7.96
CA MET A 63 -16.09 9.29 -6.65
C MET A 63 -14.63 8.85 -6.71
N PHE A 64 -13.84 9.25 -5.72
CA PHE A 64 -12.42 8.90 -5.62
C PHE A 64 -12.16 7.91 -4.48
N LEU A 65 -11.92 6.65 -4.82
CA LEU A 65 -11.67 5.56 -3.90
C LEU A 65 -10.21 5.13 -4.00
N VAL A 66 -9.48 5.11 -2.88
CA VAL A 66 -8.03 4.82 -2.87
C VAL A 66 -7.70 3.62 -2.00
N ASP A 67 -7.07 2.64 -2.61
CA ASP A 67 -6.37 1.56 -1.90
C ASP A 67 -5.04 2.09 -1.36
N MET A 68 -4.93 2.13 -0.04
CA MET A 68 -3.74 2.57 0.69
C MET A 68 -3.16 1.44 1.56
N VAL A 69 -3.46 0.20 1.23
CA VAL A 69 -3.05 -0.97 2.03
C VAL A 69 -1.56 -0.94 2.33
N SER A 70 -0.73 -0.61 1.36
CA SER A 70 0.74 -0.61 1.53
C SER A 70 1.36 0.77 1.78
N SER A 71 0.56 1.81 2.04
CA SER A 71 1.06 3.17 2.32
C SER A 71 0.52 3.80 3.59
N MET A 72 -0.75 3.52 3.96
CA MET A 72 -1.40 4.14 5.12
C MET A 72 -0.61 3.85 6.40
N SER A 73 -0.51 4.83 7.27
CA SER A 73 0.30 4.89 8.51
C SER A 73 1.82 4.93 8.34
N SER A 74 2.33 4.81 7.11
CA SER A 74 3.77 4.83 6.81
C SER A 74 4.21 6.08 6.03
N VAL A 75 3.30 6.71 5.31
CA VAL A 75 3.53 7.97 4.59
C VAL A 75 2.42 8.97 4.92
N LYS A 76 2.73 10.26 4.78
CA LYS A 76 1.76 11.32 5.01
C LYS A 76 0.68 11.31 3.93
N ILE A 77 -0.57 11.20 4.34
CA ILE A 77 -1.75 11.22 3.46
C ILE A 77 -2.84 12.03 4.18
N GLU A 78 -3.18 13.19 3.63
CA GLU A 78 -4.22 14.07 4.15
C GLU A 78 -5.50 13.83 3.34
N VAL A 79 -6.27 12.81 3.75
CA VAL A 79 -7.41 12.26 3.02
C VAL A 79 -8.43 13.33 2.63
N ASP A 80 -8.76 14.23 3.56
CA ASP A 80 -9.75 15.28 3.36
C ASP A 80 -9.24 16.36 2.37
N ASP A 81 -7.98 16.79 2.51
CA ASP A 81 -7.36 17.80 1.64
C ASP A 81 -7.21 17.31 0.20
N LEU A 82 -7.00 16.01 0.06
CA LEU A 82 -6.91 15.33 -1.24
C LEU A 82 -8.27 15.04 -1.87
N GLY A 83 -9.37 15.25 -1.14
CA GLY A 83 -10.72 15.01 -1.61
C GLY A 83 -11.02 13.54 -1.88
N ILE A 84 -10.44 12.66 -1.08
CA ILE A 84 -10.64 11.21 -1.22
C ILE A 84 -11.94 10.82 -0.54
N ASP A 85 -12.83 10.18 -1.29
CA ASP A 85 -14.13 9.75 -0.81
C ASP A 85 -14.07 8.50 0.05
N VAL A 86 -13.22 7.54 -0.32
CA VAL A 86 -12.96 6.33 0.45
C VAL A 86 -11.48 6.02 0.43
N ALA A 87 -10.88 5.93 1.61
CA ALA A 87 -9.51 5.47 1.80
C ALA A 87 -9.51 4.20 2.63
N LEU A 88 -8.90 3.13 2.12
CA LEU A 88 -8.88 1.87 2.85
C LEU A 88 -7.45 1.33 3.02
N ALA A 89 -7.23 0.66 4.15
CA ALA A 89 -6.01 -0.08 4.41
C ALA A 89 -6.29 -1.34 5.24
N SER A 90 -5.41 -2.30 5.10
CA SER A 90 -5.39 -3.52 5.90
C SER A 90 -4.29 -3.43 6.95
N VAL A 91 -4.53 -3.95 8.15
CA VAL A 91 -3.67 -3.70 9.32
C VAL A 91 -2.34 -4.47 9.34
N GLN A 92 -2.16 -5.48 8.48
CA GLN A 92 -0.92 -6.28 8.42
C GLN A 92 0.23 -5.60 7.63
N LYS A 93 0.06 -4.37 7.24
CA LYS A 93 1.07 -3.57 6.51
C LYS A 93 1.65 -2.48 7.44
N GLY A 94 1.59 -1.24 7.08
CA GLY A 94 2.10 -0.13 7.86
C GLY A 94 1.59 -0.05 9.30
N TRP A 95 0.44 -0.63 9.62
CA TRP A 95 -0.09 -0.69 10.98
C TRP A 95 0.59 -1.75 11.88
N ALA A 96 1.43 -2.62 11.32
CA ALA A 96 2.22 -3.64 12.05
C ALA A 96 1.39 -4.57 12.95
N LEU A 97 0.25 -5.04 12.45
CA LEU A 97 -0.60 -6.02 13.14
C LEU A 97 -0.73 -7.29 12.31
N PRO A 98 -1.16 -8.41 12.88
CA PRO A 98 -1.55 -9.59 12.11
C PRO A 98 -2.68 -9.28 11.12
N PRO A 99 -2.81 -10.01 9.98
CA PRO A 99 -3.93 -9.85 9.07
C PRO A 99 -5.26 -10.27 9.73
N GLY A 100 -6.37 -9.67 9.29
CA GLY A 100 -7.72 -10.01 9.77
C GLY A 100 -8.57 -8.80 10.16
N PHE A 101 -8.06 -7.59 9.95
CA PHE A 101 -8.77 -6.34 10.20
C PHE A 101 -8.45 -5.31 9.11
N SER A 102 -9.39 -4.43 8.81
CA SER A 102 -9.16 -3.30 7.91
C SER A 102 -9.67 -2.00 8.54
N VAL A 103 -9.07 -0.89 8.15
CA VAL A 103 -9.49 0.46 8.49
C VAL A 103 -9.91 1.19 7.24
N CYS A 104 -10.95 2.00 7.34
CA CYS A 104 -11.51 2.75 6.22
C CYS A 104 -11.93 4.14 6.69
N SER A 105 -11.51 5.17 5.96
CA SER A 105 -12.09 6.51 6.05
C SER A 105 -13.14 6.66 4.95
N VAL A 106 -14.30 7.21 5.30
CA VAL A 106 -15.45 7.34 4.39
C VAL A 106 -16.00 8.76 4.52
N SER A 107 -16.08 9.49 3.40
CA SER A 107 -16.62 10.84 3.36
C SER A 107 -18.14 10.85 3.57
N GLU A 108 -18.69 11.99 4.04
CA GLU A 108 -20.15 12.19 4.13
C GLU A 108 -20.82 12.02 2.75
N ARG A 109 -20.17 12.53 1.70
CA ARG A 109 -20.63 12.36 0.31
C ARG A 109 -20.78 10.89 -0.06
N THR A 110 -19.87 10.01 0.37
CA THR A 110 -19.98 8.58 0.14
C THR A 110 -21.21 8.00 0.83
N LEU A 111 -21.51 8.42 2.05
CA LEU A 111 -22.71 7.99 2.77
C LEU A 111 -23.99 8.41 2.04
N ASP A 112 -24.04 9.64 1.54
CA ASP A 112 -25.19 10.17 0.77
C ASP A 112 -25.41 9.42 -0.55
N ILE A 113 -24.33 9.07 -1.26
CA ILE A 113 -24.40 8.28 -2.49
C ILE A 113 -24.77 6.83 -2.16
N SER A 114 -24.17 6.25 -1.13
CA SER A 114 -24.49 4.91 -0.66
C SER A 114 -25.99 4.76 -0.30
N ALA A 115 -26.61 5.82 0.24
CA ALA A 115 -28.04 5.80 0.56
C ALA A 115 -28.94 5.55 -0.67
N LYS A 116 -28.47 5.94 -1.86
CA LYS A 116 -29.19 5.79 -3.12
C LYS A 116 -28.91 4.47 -3.83
N CYS A 117 -27.86 3.74 -3.41
CA CYS A 117 -27.52 2.45 -4.00
C CYS A 117 -28.47 1.34 -3.51
N ILE A 118 -28.97 0.52 -4.44
CA ILE A 118 -29.96 -0.53 -4.15
C ILE A 118 -29.26 -1.84 -3.70
N ASN A 119 -28.18 -2.22 -4.36
CA ASN A 119 -27.51 -3.51 -4.18
C ASN A 119 -26.15 -3.34 -3.43
N LYS A 120 -26.20 -3.22 -2.11
CA LYS A 120 -24.99 -3.00 -1.28
C LYS A 120 -24.52 -4.25 -0.52
N GLY A 121 -25.43 -5.20 -0.29
CA GLY A 121 -25.24 -6.27 0.67
C GLY A 121 -25.23 -5.75 2.12
N LEU A 122 -25.30 -6.64 3.09
CA LEU A 122 -25.37 -6.25 4.51
C LEU A 122 -24.01 -5.91 5.07
N TYR A 123 -22.98 -6.69 4.77
CA TYR A 123 -21.68 -6.62 5.44
C TYR A 123 -20.84 -5.40 5.02
N PHE A 124 -20.96 -4.98 3.75
CA PHE A 124 -20.20 -3.84 3.20
C PHE A 124 -21.04 -2.57 3.06
N ASP A 125 -22.25 -2.53 3.64
CA ASP A 125 -23.09 -1.33 3.61
C ASP A 125 -22.52 -0.28 4.59
N PHE A 126 -21.97 0.81 4.06
CA PHE A 126 -21.44 1.92 4.85
C PHE A 126 -22.46 2.54 5.80
N LEU A 127 -23.74 2.58 5.42
CA LEU A 127 -24.80 3.12 6.30
C LEU A 127 -25.05 2.21 7.50
N VAL A 128 -24.97 0.90 7.30
CA VAL A 128 -25.05 -0.06 8.40
C VAL A 128 -23.83 0.07 9.30
N LEU A 129 -22.63 0.15 8.73
CA LEU A 129 -21.38 0.34 9.48
C LEU A 129 -21.42 1.64 10.30
N GLU A 130 -21.81 2.77 9.69
CA GLU A 130 -21.95 4.06 10.35
C GLU A 130 -22.97 4.02 11.50
N LYS A 131 -24.15 3.42 11.28
CA LYS A 131 -25.19 3.27 12.31
C LYS A 131 -24.67 2.55 13.55
N TYR A 132 -23.88 1.51 13.38
CA TYR A 132 -23.28 0.76 14.48
C TYR A 132 -22.10 1.52 15.09
N ALA A 133 -21.25 2.16 14.30
CA ALA A 133 -20.14 2.97 14.79
C ALA A 133 -20.60 4.10 15.70
N LYS A 134 -21.70 4.81 15.38
CA LYS A 134 -22.33 5.84 16.23
C LYS A 134 -22.77 5.31 17.59
N ARG A 135 -22.90 4.01 17.76
CA ARG A 135 -23.26 3.33 19.03
C ARG A 135 -22.03 2.65 19.67
N SER A 136 -20.82 2.87 19.15
CA SER A 136 -19.60 2.16 19.55
C SER A 136 -19.76 0.62 19.45
N GLN A 137 -20.40 0.16 18.38
CA GLN A 137 -20.70 -1.24 18.08
C GLN A 137 -20.25 -1.58 16.66
N THR A 138 -20.29 -2.87 16.34
CA THR A 138 -20.08 -3.42 14.99
C THR A 138 -21.29 -4.23 14.54
N PRO A 139 -21.62 -4.34 13.25
CA PRO A 139 -22.77 -5.10 12.76
C PRO A 139 -22.70 -6.60 13.04
N SER A 140 -21.49 -7.12 13.18
CA SER A 140 -21.20 -8.52 13.51
C SER A 140 -20.13 -8.58 14.59
N THR A 141 -19.90 -9.77 15.17
CA THR A 141 -18.88 -9.95 16.22
C THR A 141 -17.50 -9.51 15.68
N PRO A 142 -16.87 -8.51 16.30
CA PRO A 142 -15.58 -8.02 15.84
C PRO A 142 -14.43 -8.89 16.33
N SER A 143 -13.28 -8.80 15.67
CA SER A 143 -12.04 -9.39 16.19
C SER A 143 -11.51 -8.56 17.36
N ILE A 144 -11.93 -8.88 18.57
CA ILE A 144 -11.52 -8.18 19.80
C ILE A 144 -9.99 -8.14 19.98
N PRO A 145 -9.22 -9.23 19.74
CA PRO A 145 -7.76 -9.17 19.81
C PRO A 145 -7.15 -8.12 18.86
N HIS A 146 -7.67 -7.99 17.63
CA HIS A 146 -7.19 -6.97 16.69
C HIS A 146 -7.54 -5.55 17.16
N MET A 147 -8.69 -5.34 17.78
CA MET A 147 -9.06 -4.01 18.33
C MET A 147 -8.11 -3.59 19.45
N TYR A 148 -7.79 -4.49 20.37
CA TYR A 148 -6.78 -4.22 21.41
C TYR A 148 -5.39 -4.01 20.81
N GLY A 149 -5.01 -4.83 19.82
CA GLY A 149 -3.76 -4.67 19.08
C GLY A 149 -3.68 -3.31 18.39
N LEU A 150 -4.75 -2.88 17.70
CA LEU A 150 -4.81 -1.58 17.03
C LEU A 150 -4.73 -0.43 18.04
N LYS A 151 -5.45 -0.53 19.16
CA LYS A 151 -5.35 0.47 20.24
C LYS A 151 -3.90 0.61 20.72
N ARG A 152 -3.25 -0.52 21.02
CA ARG A 152 -1.86 -0.52 21.47
C ARG A 152 -0.91 0.04 20.41
N GLN A 153 -1.15 -0.29 19.14
CA GLN A 153 -0.32 0.20 18.05
C GLN A 153 -0.49 1.71 17.82
N LEU A 154 -1.71 2.23 17.95
CA LEU A 154 -1.95 3.67 17.92
C LEU A 154 -1.21 4.40 19.04
N GLU A 155 -1.22 3.86 20.27
CA GLU A 155 -0.43 4.41 21.39
C GLU A 155 1.07 4.49 21.07
N ARG A 156 1.62 3.45 20.41
CA ARG A 156 3.03 3.42 19.98
C ARG A 156 3.31 4.44 18.87
N ILE A 157 2.43 4.51 17.87
CA ILE A 157 2.54 5.47 16.76
C ILE A 157 2.52 6.91 17.28
N PHE A 158 1.62 7.23 18.21
CA PHE A 158 1.55 8.56 18.82
C PHE A 158 2.76 8.84 19.72
N ALA A 159 3.27 7.86 20.43
CA ALA A 159 4.48 8.00 21.24
C ALA A 159 5.75 8.21 20.37
N GLU A 160 5.86 7.55 19.23
CA GLU A 160 6.89 7.79 18.22
C GLU A 160 6.77 9.21 17.62
N GLY A 161 5.55 9.68 17.44
CA GLY A 161 5.18 10.88 16.68
C GLY A 161 5.01 10.57 15.20
N ILE A 162 3.88 10.99 14.63
CA ILE A 162 3.50 10.58 13.27
C ILE A 162 4.49 11.06 12.20
N GLU A 163 5.02 12.26 12.34
CA GLU A 163 6.03 12.80 11.40
C GLU A 163 7.37 12.06 11.51
N ASN A 164 7.77 11.67 12.75
CA ASN A 164 8.97 10.85 12.96
C ASN A 164 8.80 9.47 12.31
N ARG A 165 7.60 8.89 12.42
CA ARG A 165 7.27 7.62 11.77
C ARG A 165 7.39 7.74 10.24
N PHE A 166 6.86 8.78 9.64
CA PHE A 166 6.98 9.00 8.20
C PHE A 166 8.45 9.21 7.79
N GLN A 167 9.23 9.93 8.59
CA GLN A 167 10.65 10.13 8.32
C GLN A 167 11.42 8.80 8.40
N ARG A 168 11.18 8.01 9.45
CA ARG A 168 11.80 6.68 9.59
C ARG A 168 11.54 5.79 8.37
N HIS A 169 10.30 5.76 7.86
CA HIS A 169 10.01 4.97 6.65
C HIS A 169 10.78 5.47 5.42
N ARG A 170 10.94 6.79 5.26
CA ARG A 170 11.77 7.35 4.18
C ARG A 170 13.23 6.93 4.33
N ASP A 171 13.79 7.07 5.52
CA ASP A 171 15.20 6.74 5.79
C ASP A 171 15.48 5.25 5.53
N LEU A 172 14.57 4.36 5.95
CA LEU A 172 14.65 2.92 5.67
C LEU A 172 14.58 2.63 4.17
N ALA A 173 13.65 3.28 3.46
CA ALA A 173 13.51 3.14 2.01
C ALA A 173 14.80 3.56 1.30
N ASP A 174 15.34 4.72 1.65
CA ASP A 174 16.55 5.25 1.04
C ASP A 174 17.75 4.33 1.31
N ARG A 175 17.87 3.80 2.52
CA ARG A 175 18.92 2.83 2.88
C ARG A 175 18.87 1.56 2.02
N VAL A 176 17.66 0.98 1.86
CA VAL A 176 17.49 -0.23 1.05
C VAL A 176 17.70 0.06 -0.44
N ARG A 177 17.23 1.21 -0.94
CA ARG A 177 17.43 1.62 -2.34
C ARG A 177 18.91 1.80 -2.69
N VAL A 178 19.69 2.47 -1.80
CA VAL A 178 21.14 2.63 -2.00
C VAL A 178 21.82 1.27 -2.09
N TRP A 179 21.48 0.33 -1.21
CA TRP A 179 21.98 -1.04 -1.27
C TRP A 179 21.58 -1.74 -2.57
N ALA A 180 20.30 -1.62 -2.96
CA ALA A 180 19.79 -2.29 -4.16
C ALA A 180 20.48 -1.79 -5.43
N LEU A 181 20.73 -0.50 -5.55
CA LEU A 181 21.44 0.10 -6.69
C LEU A 181 22.92 -0.30 -6.76
N ASP A 182 23.56 -0.50 -5.60
CA ASP A 182 24.96 -0.96 -5.54
C ASP A 182 25.11 -2.46 -5.88
N ARG A 183 24.14 -3.28 -5.52
CA ARG A 183 24.23 -4.75 -5.64
C ARG A 183 23.50 -5.34 -6.83
N MET A 184 22.43 -4.73 -7.27
CA MET A 184 21.51 -5.24 -8.30
C MET A 184 20.89 -4.07 -9.08
N GLY A 185 19.56 -3.88 -8.98
CA GLY A 185 18.81 -2.80 -9.61
C GLY A 185 17.52 -2.49 -8.89
N LEU A 186 16.87 -1.40 -9.27
CA LEU A 186 15.53 -1.05 -8.82
C LEU A 186 14.54 -1.29 -9.95
N PHE A 187 13.46 -2.00 -9.66
CA PHE A 187 12.45 -2.31 -10.66
C PHE A 187 11.48 -1.15 -10.92
N PRO A 188 11.01 -0.37 -9.91
CA PRO A 188 10.09 0.72 -10.15
C PRO A 188 10.73 1.86 -10.94
N GLU A 189 9.88 2.61 -11.64
CA GLU A 189 10.27 3.83 -12.33
C GLU A 189 10.89 4.85 -11.36
N LEU A 190 12.00 5.46 -11.79
CA LEU A 190 12.73 6.45 -11.00
C LEU A 190 11.81 7.63 -10.60
N GLY A 191 11.78 7.96 -9.31
CA GLY A 191 10.96 9.01 -8.72
C GLY A 191 9.58 8.54 -8.28
N TYR A 192 9.24 7.26 -8.49
CA TYR A 192 7.98 6.65 -8.08
C TYR A 192 8.18 5.41 -7.19
N GLU A 193 9.34 5.28 -6.58
CA GLU A 193 9.65 4.18 -5.69
C GLU A 193 8.83 4.26 -4.40
N SER A 194 8.37 3.11 -3.94
CA SER A 194 7.61 2.99 -2.69
C SER A 194 8.47 3.34 -1.47
N ALA A 195 7.89 4.11 -0.54
CA ALA A 195 8.51 4.39 0.75
C ALA A 195 8.33 3.27 1.79
N THR A 196 7.66 2.17 1.45
CA THR A 196 7.31 1.11 2.41
C THR A 196 7.88 -0.26 2.06
N LEU A 197 8.30 -0.43 0.81
CA LEU A 197 8.99 -1.61 0.33
C LEU A 197 9.88 -1.25 -0.85
N THR A 198 10.95 -2.00 -1.05
CA THR A 198 11.81 -1.88 -2.23
C THR A 198 11.69 -3.14 -3.09
N CYS A 199 11.28 -2.96 -4.34
CA CYS A 199 11.29 -4.02 -5.34
C CYS A 199 12.64 -4.00 -6.06
N VAL A 200 13.46 -5.00 -5.76
CA VAL A 200 14.81 -5.15 -6.31
C VAL A 200 14.74 -5.92 -7.62
N GLU A 201 15.35 -5.38 -8.66
CA GLU A 201 15.50 -6.07 -9.96
C GLU A 201 16.66 -7.05 -9.90
N ASN A 202 16.42 -8.29 -10.35
CA ASN A 202 17.42 -9.34 -10.39
C ASN A 202 18.36 -9.17 -11.60
N THR A 203 19.18 -8.15 -11.61
CA THR A 203 20.13 -7.88 -12.71
C THR A 203 21.30 -8.87 -12.76
N ARG A 204 21.54 -9.61 -11.67
CA ARG A 204 22.59 -10.64 -11.58
C ARG A 204 22.15 -12.00 -12.11
N GLY A 205 20.85 -12.20 -12.36
CA GLY A 205 20.30 -13.46 -12.83
C GLY A 205 20.44 -14.62 -11.84
N ILE A 206 20.44 -14.34 -10.54
CA ILE A 206 20.47 -15.39 -9.52
C ILE A 206 19.15 -16.17 -9.47
N ASP A 207 19.19 -17.40 -9.02
CA ASP A 207 17.98 -18.16 -8.69
C ASP A 207 17.35 -17.57 -7.42
N ILE A 208 16.23 -16.84 -7.58
CA ILE A 208 15.54 -16.16 -6.47
C ILE A 208 14.89 -17.19 -5.52
N THR A 209 14.44 -18.31 -6.04
CA THR A 209 13.87 -19.37 -5.21
C THR A 209 14.94 -19.98 -4.28
N ASP A 210 16.13 -20.29 -4.78
CA ASP A 210 17.25 -20.76 -3.97
C ASP A 210 17.71 -19.69 -2.96
N PHE A 211 17.81 -18.45 -3.42
CA PHE A 211 18.15 -17.31 -2.57
C PHE A 211 17.19 -17.14 -1.37
N GLN A 212 15.89 -17.22 -1.61
CA GLN A 212 14.88 -17.16 -0.55
C GLN A 212 15.01 -18.33 0.44
N ASN A 213 15.28 -19.55 -0.06
CA ASN A 213 15.45 -20.73 0.79
C ASN A 213 16.68 -20.58 1.72
N ARG A 214 17.81 -20.11 1.20
CA ARG A 214 19.02 -19.84 1.99
C ARG A 214 18.81 -18.77 3.05
N LEU A 215 18.10 -17.70 2.71
CA LEU A 215 17.73 -16.68 3.70
C LEU A 215 16.82 -17.25 4.79
N LEU A 216 15.86 -18.10 4.41
CA LEU A 216 14.95 -18.73 5.38
C LEU A 216 15.70 -19.65 6.33
N GLU A 217 16.71 -20.41 5.87
CA GLU A 217 17.59 -21.22 6.72
C GLU A 217 18.37 -20.36 7.74
N LYS A 218 18.71 -19.12 7.37
CA LYS A 218 19.32 -18.13 8.27
C LYS A 218 18.31 -17.39 9.13
N GLY A 219 17.00 -17.71 9.04
CA GLY A 219 15.91 -17.10 9.83
C GLY A 219 15.31 -15.84 9.23
N TYR A 220 15.62 -15.51 7.97
CA TYR A 220 15.11 -14.31 7.28
C TYR A 220 14.17 -14.69 6.15
N MET A 221 13.12 -13.89 5.97
CA MET A 221 12.15 -14.10 4.90
C MET A 221 11.95 -12.81 4.08
N ILE A 222 12.16 -12.94 2.79
CA ILE A 222 11.84 -11.90 1.79
C ILE A 222 10.80 -12.43 0.80
N SER A 223 10.13 -11.54 0.10
CA SER A 223 9.12 -11.93 -0.91
C SER A 223 9.71 -11.90 -2.32
N GLY A 224 9.52 -12.96 -3.09
CA GLY A 224 9.82 -12.97 -4.54
C GLY A 224 8.82 -12.14 -5.35
N GLY A 225 9.08 -12.04 -6.66
CA GLY A 225 8.16 -11.40 -7.60
C GLY A 225 6.87 -12.18 -7.83
N TYR A 226 5.78 -11.50 -8.17
CA TYR A 226 4.50 -12.11 -8.51
C TYR A 226 4.34 -12.30 -10.01
N GLY A 227 3.70 -13.40 -10.42
CA GLY A 227 3.32 -13.64 -11.81
C GLY A 227 4.47 -13.42 -12.79
N PRO A 228 4.36 -12.44 -13.72
CA PRO A 228 5.40 -12.16 -14.71
C PRO A 228 6.74 -11.67 -14.13
N LEU A 229 6.76 -11.28 -12.86
CA LEU A 229 7.95 -10.82 -12.14
C LEU A 229 8.67 -11.95 -11.37
N LYS A 230 8.12 -13.16 -11.37
CA LYS A 230 8.76 -14.32 -10.76
C LYS A 230 10.17 -14.50 -11.38
N GLU A 231 11.16 -14.77 -10.53
CA GLU A 231 12.60 -14.86 -10.85
C GLU A 231 13.23 -13.58 -11.46
N LYS A 232 12.44 -12.52 -11.68
CA LYS A 232 12.94 -11.23 -12.17
C LYS A 232 13.14 -10.21 -11.06
N THR A 233 12.38 -10.34 -9.95
CA THR A 233 12.44 -9.41 -8.84
C THR A 233 12.25 -10.11 -7.50
N PHE A 234 12.72 -9.48 -6.43
CA PHE A 234 12.33 -9.77 -5.07
C PHE A 234 12.05 -8.47 -4.29
N ARG A 235 11.42 -8.56 -3.15
CA ARG A 235 10.97 -7.38 -2.40
C ARG A 235 11.45 -7.42 -0.97
N ILE A 236 12.00 -6.31 -0.52
CA ILE A 236 12.39 -6.05 0.86
C ILE A 236 11.37 -5.08 1.44
N SER A 237 10.63 -5.53 2.46
CA SER A 237 9.69 -4.68 3.20
C SER A 237 10.42 -3.92 4.29
N HIS A 238 10.12 -2.62 4.42
CA HIS A 238 10.63 -1.76 5.48
C HIS A 238 9.50 -0.92 6.10
N MET A 239 8.30 -1.51 6.20
CA MET A 239 7.09 -0.86 6.74
C MET A 239 6.78 -1.31 8.17
N GLY A 240 5.92 -0.56 8.82
CA GLY A 240 5.42 -0.88 10.16
C GLY A 240 6.39 -0.47 11.27
N ASP A 241 6.78 -1.41 12.11
CA ASP A 241 7.65 -1.15 13.26
C ASP A 241 9.12 -1.53 13.02
N ILE A 242 9.49 -1.83 11.78
CA ILE A 242 10.87 -2.13 11.38
C ILE A 242 11.75 -0.91 11.65
N MET A 243 12.93 -1.14 12.22
CA MET A 243 13.92 -0.14 12.55
C MET A 243 15.15 -0.24 11.63
N LEU A 244 16.00 0.78 11.63
CA LEU A 244 17.21 0.78 10.80
C LEU A 244 18.15 -0.38 11.14
N THR A 245 18.24 -0.75 12.41
CA THR A 245 19.02 -1.92 12.86
C THR A 245 18.56 -3.21 12.22
N ASP A 246 17.24 -3.41 12.09
CA ASP A 246 16.68 -4.62 11.48
C ASP A 246 17.01 -4.68 9.98
N ILE A 247 16.99 -3.52 9.30
CA ILE A 247 17.37 -3.42 7.89
C ILE A 247 18.85 -3.67 7.70
N GLU A 248 19.73 -3.09 8.52
CA GLU A 248 21.19 -3.30 8.42
C GLU A 248 21.54 -4.77 8.63
N GLU A 249 20.93 -5.44 9.60
CA GLU A 249 21.10 -6.85 9.84
C GLU A 249 20.63 -7.69 8.65
N LEU A 250 19.43 -7.44 8.13
CA LEU A 250 18.89 -8.11 6.94
C LEU A 250 19.81 -7.94 5.73
N LEU A 251 20.27 -6.73 5.44
CA LEU A 251 21.13 -6.43 4.29
C LEU A 251 22.49 -7.12 4.41
N SER A 252 23.05 -7.22 5.64
CA SER A 252 24.28 -7.98 5.89
C SER A 252 24.10 -9.46 5.55
N VAL A 253 23.01 -10.08 6.02
CA VAL A 253 22.71 -11.49 5.74
C VAL A 253 22.42 -11.73 4.27
N ILE A 254 21.77 -10.80 3.60
CA ILE A 254 21.58 -10.84 2.15
C ILE A 254 22.93 -10.81 1.41
N ASP A 255 23.85 -9.92 1.78
CA ASP A 255 25.18 -9.81 1.16
C ASP A 255 26.00 -11.10 1.35
N GLU A 256 26.00 -11.69 2.56
CA GLU A 256 26.60 -13.00 2.80
C GLU A 256 26.03 -14.08 1.89
N THR A 257 24.69 -14.17 1.83
CA THR A 257 23.99 -15.17 1.03
C THR A 257 24.29 -15.03 -0.45
N LEU A 258 24.33 -13.78 -0.95
CA LEU A 258 24.70 -13.50 -2.35
C LEU A 258 26.16 -13.91 -2.65
N ASN A 259 27.07 -13.80 -1.71
CA ASN A 259 28.45 -14.20 -1.87
C ASN A 259 28.60 -15.74 -1.90
N GLU A 260 27.76 -16.46 -1.16
CA GLU A 260 27.70 -17.94 -1.16
C GLU A 260 27.13 -18.53 -2.46
N MET A 261 26.40 -17.73 -3.25
CA MET A 261 25.76 -18.13 -4.51
C MET A 261 26.60 -17.81 -5.75
N ASN A 262 27.77 -17.23 -5.60
CA ASN A 262 28.70 -16.88 -6.70
C ASN A 262 29.61 -18.02 -7.13
#